data_fad857d1eef7a564a938bc472b2692f1
#
_entry.id   fad857d1eef7a564a938bc472b2692f1
#
_cell.length_a   1.000
_cell.length_b   1.000
_cell.length_c   1.000
_cell.angle_alpha   90.00
_cell.angle_beta   90.00
_cell.angle_gamma   90.00
#
_symmetry.space_group_name_H-M   'P 1'
#
loop_
_entity.id
_entity.type
_entity.pdbx_description
1 polymer ?
#
loop_
_entity_poly.entity_id
_entity_poly.type
_entity_poly.pdbx_seq_one_letter_code
_entity_poly.pdbx_strand_id
1 'polypeptide(L)'
;MTTTLITGANKGLGYETARRLVAAGHTVYVGSRDAERGRRAAEQLGARAVQLDVTDDASVRAAVKAVEAEGGFDVLINNAGIESRGEGNSVLGAADVTADVMRETFETNVFGMVRVTHAFLPLLQASAAPVVVNVSSGLASLARVSDAGTPAYAYPGVAYPASKTTVNMITVQYAKAFPNMRINAVEPGFTKTDLNGNTGIQTVEQGAEIIVRMAQIGPDGPTGGFFDAEGTLPW
;
A
#
# COMPACT_ATOMS: atom_id res chain seq x y z
N MET A 1 7.91 -21.20 -4.14
CA MET A 1 8.49 -19.86 -4.35
C MET A 1 7.33 -18.88 -4.15
N THR A 2 7.48 -17.87 -3.31
CA THR A 2 6.39 -16.92 -2.97
C THR A 2 6.18 -15.92 -4.10
N THR A 3 4.95 -15.79 -4.56
CA THR A 3 4.57 -14.83 -5.61
C THR A 3 3.91 -13.60 -5.00
N THR A 4 4.44 -12.42 -5.33
CA THR A 4 4.04 -11.13 -4.73
C THR A 4 3.66 -10.11 -5.81
N LEU A 5 2.53 -9.44 -5.66
CA LEU A 5 2.16 -8.24 -6.42
C LEU A 5 2.26 -7.01 -5.54
N ILE A 6 2.88 -5.94 -6.06
CA ILE A 6 2.95 -4.65 -5.39
C ILE A 6 2.33 -3.59 -6.30
N THR A 7 1.27 -2.94 -5.84
CA THR A 7 0.63 -1.85 -6.60
C THR A 7 1.47 -0.57 -6.49
N GLY A 8 1.60 0.19 -7.59
CA GLY A 8 2.39 1.44 -7.61
C GLY A 8 3.89 1.24 -7.38
N ALA A 9 4.47 0.12 -7.87
CA ALA A 9 5.83 -0.29 -7.56
C ALA A 9 6.90 0.19 -8.56
N ASN A 10 6.58 1.12 -9.46
CA ASN A 10 7.53 1.64 -10.44
C ASN A 10 8.49 2.71 -9.87
N LYS A 11 8.31 3.14 -8.61
CA LYS A 11 9.15 4.13 -7.91
C LYS A 11 8.93 4.09 -6.40
N GLY A 12 9.77 4.82 -5.65
CA GLY A 12 9.62 5.07 -4.21
C GLY A 12 9.55 3.79 -3.37
N LEU A 13 8.67 3.79 -2.36
CA LEU A 13 8.51 2.67 -1.42
C LEU A 13 8.18 1.35 -2.11
N GLY A 14 7.28 1.37 -3.08
CA GLY A 14 6.91 0.16 -3.82
C GLY A 14 8.08 -0.44 -4.59
N TYR A 15 8.90 0.39 -5.24
CA TYR A 15 10.10 -0.05 -5.96
C TYR A 15 11.14 -0.68 -5.01
N GLU A 16 11.44 -0.01 -3.90
CA GLU A 16 12.39 -0.52 -2.91
C GLU A 16 11.89 -1.81 -2.24
N THR A 17 10.58 -1.88 -1.95
CA THR A 17 9.95 -3.11 -1.47
C THR A 17 10.11 -4.26 -2.48
N ALA A 18 9.86 -3.97 -3.78
CA ALA A 18 10.04 -4.95 -4.85
C ALA A 18 11.49 -5.43 -4.92
N ARG A 19 12.45 -4.51 -4.89
CA ARG A 19 13.89 -4.81 -4.92
C ARG A 19 14.29 -5.79 -3.79
N ARG A 20 13.84 -5.52 -2.57
CA ARG A 20 14.15 -6.36 -1.41
C ARG A 20 13.48 -7.73 -1.46
N LEU A 21 12.23 -7.81 -1.93
CA LEU A 21 11.51 -9.09 -2.04
C LEU A 21 12.07 -9.95 -3.18
N VAL A 22 12.53 -9.36 -4.29
CA VAL A 22 13.28 -10.08 -5.33
C VAL A 22 14.57 -10.66 -4.75
N ALA A 23 15.33 -9.85 -3.99
CA ALA A 23 16.55 -10.31 -3.33
C ALA A 23 16.29 -11.40 -2.28
N ALA A 24 15.10 -11.44 -1.70
CA ALA A 24 14.64 -12.51 -0.78
C ALA A 24 14.08 -13.75 -1.50
N GLY A 25 14.12 -13.81 -2.84
CA GLY A 25 13.72 -14.96 -3.64
C GLY A 25 12.24 -15.03 -3.99
N HIS A 26 11.49 -13.93 -3.86
CA HIS A 26 10.11 -13.86 -4.34
C HIS A 26 10.06 -13.67 -5.85
N THR A 27 9.04 -14.24 -6.50
CA THR A 27 8.61 -13.80 -7.84
C THR A 27 7.76 -12.54 -7.65
N VAL A 28 8.29 -11.37 -8.04
CA VAL A 28 7.63 -10.08 -7.81
C VAL A 28 7.01 -9.54 -9.09
N TYR A 29 5.74 -9.14 -9.01
CA TYR A 29 5.06 -8.35 -10.03
C TYR A 29 5.05 -6.87 -9.63
N VAL A 30 5.70 -6.05 -10.46
CA VAL A 30 5.71 -4.59 -10.37
C VAL A 30 4.44 -4.05 -11.03
N GLY A 31 3.43 -3.73 -10.22
CA GLY A 31 2.19 -3.11 -10.69
C GLY A 31 2.37 -1.62 -10.94
N SER A 32 2.05 -1.14 -12.13
CA SER A 32 2.15 0.27 -12.51
C SER A 32 1.07 0.63 -13.52
N ARG A 33 0.38 1.78 -13.32
CA ARG A 33 -0.58 2.29 -14.31
C ARG A 33 0.07 2.67 -15.64
N ASP A 34 1.28 3.16 -15.59
CA ASP A 34 2.13 3.43 -16.76
C ASP A 34 2.93 2.17 -17.10
N ALA A 35 2.57 1.53 -18.21
CA ALA A 35 3.15 0.26 -18.64
C ALA A 35 4.66 0.37 -18.88
N GLU A 36 5.12 1.48 -19.48
CA GLU A 36 6.53 1.67 -19.81
C GLU A 36 7.39 1.88 -18.57
N ARG A 37 6.92 2.70 -17.61
CA ARG A 37 7.62 2.88 -16.33
C ARG A 37 7.63 1.59 -15.53
N GLY A 38 6.53 0.83 -15.54
CA GLY A 38 6.45 -0.49 -14.91
C GLY A 38 7.45 -1.47 -15.49
N ARG A 39 7.53 -1.55 -16.84
CA ARG A 39 8.46 -2.42 -17.55
C ARG A 39 9.92 -2.10 -17.21
N ARG A 40 10.31 -0.82 -17.26
CA ARG A 40 11.67 -0.39 -16.91
C ARG A 40 12.04 -0.73 -15.47
N ALA A 41 11.14 -0.49 -14.53
CA ALA A 41 11.36 -0.83 -13.12
C ALA A 41 11.53 -2.34 -12.93
N ALA A 42 10.67 -3.14 -13.56
CA ALA A 42 10.73 -4.60 -13.48
C ALA A 42 12.03 -5.16 -14.08
N GLU A 43 12.47 -4.65 -15.24
CA GLU A 43 13.75 -5.03 -15.89
C GLU A 43 14.94 -4.74 -14.98
N GLN A 44 15.00 -3.56 -14.36
CA GLN A 44 16.09 -3.18 -13.45
C GLN A 44 16.16 -4.09 -12.21
N LEU A 45 15.01 -4.62 -11.78
CA LEU A 45 14.91 -5.44 -10.58
C LEU A 45 15.01 -6.95 -10.85
N GLY A 46 14.96 -7.39 -12.10
CA GLY A 46 14.76 -8.80 -12.43
C GLY A 46 13.38 -9.31 -12.02
N ALA A 47 12.39 -8.41 -11.97
CA ALA A 47 11.01 -8.67 -11.63
C ALA A 47 10.11 -8.77 -12.88
N ARG A 48 8.84 -9.02 -12.71
CA ARG A 48 7.82 -9.06 -13.77
C ARG A 48 7.02 -7.77 -13.78
N ALA A 49 6.75 -7.20 -14.93
CA ALA A 49 5.88 -6.03 -15.06
C ALA A 49 4.43 -6.47 -15.25
N VAL A 50 3.50 -5.78 -14.58
CA VAL A 50 2.07 -5.87 -14.87
C VAL A 50 1.47 -4.47 -14.92
N GLN A 51 0.79 -4.15 -16.04
CA GLN A 51 0.05 -2.89 -16.10
C GLN A 51 -1.14 -2.97 -15.15
N LEU A 52 -1.21 -2.04 -14.21
CA LEU A 52 -2.23 -2.01 -13.18
C LEU A 52 -2.55 -0.58 -12.77
N ASP A 53 -3.68 -0.09 -13.26
CA ASP A 53 -4.33 1.10 -12.74
C ASP A 53 -5.40 0.65 -11.73
N VAL A 54 -5.19 1.01 -10.47
CA VAL A 54 -6.09 0.61 -9.37
C VAL A 54 -7.46 1.30 -9.45
N THR A 55 -7.59 2.35 -10.27
CA THR A 55 -8.84 3.09 -10.50
C THR A 55 -9.66 2.56 -11.68
N ASP A 56 -9.12 1.58 -12.43
CA ASP A 56 -9.77 1.00 -13.61
C ASP A 56 -10.04 -0.50 -13.44
N ASP A 57 -11.31 -0.88 -13.41
CA ASP A 57 -11.75 -2.28 -13.29
C ASP A 57 -11.23 -3.17 -14.43
N ALA A 58 -11.11 -2.65 -15.65
CA ALA A 58 -10.63 -3.44 -16.79
C ALA A 58 -9.13 -3.73 -16.64
N SER A 59 -8.34 -2.73 -16.21
CA SER A 59 -6.92 -2.88 -15.90
C SER A 59 -6.69 -3.89 -14.79
N VAL A 60 -7.47 -3.81 -13.70
CA VAL A 60 -7.36 -4.76 -12.59
C VAL A 60 -7.68 -6.19 -13.03
N ARG A 61 -8.77 -6.41 -13.80
CA ARG A 61 -9.09 -7.74 -14.34
C ARG A 61 -8.01 -8.30 -15.27
N ALA A 62 -7.40 -7.45 -16.09
CA ALA A 62 -6.28 -7.86 -16.95
C ALA A 62 -5.05 -8.27 -16.13
N ALA A 63 -4.75 -7.53 -15.07
CA ALA A 63 -3.66 -7.85 -14.15
C ALA A 63 -3.86 -9.19 -13.42
N VAL A 64 -5.10 -9.48 -12.97
CA VAL A 64 -5.44 -10.80 -12.37
C VAL A 64 -5.12 -11.93 -13.36
N LYS A 65 -5.59 -11.84 -14.61
CA LYS A 65 -5.34 -12.86 -15.64
C LYS A 65 -3.85 -13.06 -15.93
N ALA A 66 -3.08 -11.96 -15.96
CA ALA A 66 -1.65 -12.02 -16.21
C ALA A 66 -0.89 -12.74 -15.07
N VAL A 67 -1.29 -12.49 -13.82
CA VAL A 67 -0.67 -13.14 -12.65
C VAL A 67 -1.11 -14.61 -12.55
N GLU A 68 -2.39 -14.90 -12.76
CA GLU A 68 -2.97 -16.25 -12.72
C GLU A 68 -2.33 -17.20 -13.72
N ALA A 69 -2.04 -16.73 -14.95
CA ALA A 69 -1.45 -17.51 -16.02
C ALA A 69 -0.07 -18.10 -15.68
N GLU A 70 0.65 -17.48 -14.76
CA GLU A 70 1.99 -17.88 -14.35
C GLU A 70 1.99 -18.83 -13.11
N GLY A 71 0.82 -19.05 -12.51
CA GLY A 71 0.59 -19.99 -11.42
C GLY A 71 1.02 -19.48 -10.03
N GLY A 72 0.12 -19.63 -9.06
CA GLY A 72 0.32 -19.28 -7.65
C GLY A 72 0.34 -17.78 -7.37
N PHE A 73 -0.28 -17.37 -6.26
CA PHE A 73 -0.27 -15.97 -5.80
C PHE A 73 -0.43 -15.93 -4.29
N ASP A 74 0.54 -15.38 -3.58
CA ASP A 74 0.63 -15.50 -2.12
C ASP A 74 0.53 -14.17 -1.41
N VAL A 75 1.11 -13.09 -1.99
CA VAL A 75 1.26 -11.82 -1.28
C VAL A 75 0.74 -10.66 -2.13
N LEU A 76 -0.21 -9.91 -1.59
CA LEU A 76 -0.67 -8.64 -2.14
C LEU A 76 -0.17 -7.48 -1.29
N ILE A 77 0.54 -6.54 -1.90
CA ILE A 77 0.93 -5.29 -1.26
C ILE A 77 0.19 -4.12 -1.92
N ASN A 78 -0.81 -3.60 -1.24
CA ASN A 78 -1.55 -2.41 -1.64
C ASN A 78 -0.74 -1.16 -1.25
N ASN A 79 0.18 -0.76 -2.12
CA ASN A 79 1.07 0.38 -1.91
C ASN A 79 0.65 1.62 -2.72
N ALA A 80 -0.06 1.48 -3.82
CA ALA A 80 -0.52 2.61 -4.62
C ALA A 80 -1.31 3.60 -3.78
N GLY A 81 -0.95 4.88 -3.85
CA GLY A 81 -1.62 5.93 -3.11
C GLY A 81 -1.23 7.31 -3.61
N ILE A 82 -2.09 8.26 -3.35
CA ILE A 82 -1.90 9.69 -3.65
C ILE A 82 -2.21 10.53 -2.44
N GLU A 83 -1.67 11.73 -2.43
CA GLU A 83 -2.08 12.83 -1.57
C GLU A 83 -2.31 14.04 -2.48
N SER A 84 -3.59 14.46 -2.61
CA SER A 84 -3.94 15.63 -3.42
C SER A 84 -3.43 16.89 -2.73
N ARG A 85 -2.69 17.70 -3.47
CA ARG A 85 -2.02 18.91 -2.99
C ARG A 85 -2.50 20.14 -3.73
N GLY A 86 -2.47 21.27 -3.04
CA GLY A 86 -2.77 22.59 -3.61
C GLY A 86 -1.57 23.21 -4.36
N GLU A 87 -1.70 24.50 -4.70
CA GLU A 87 -0.63 25.26 -5.35
C GLU A 87 0.68 25.21 -4.55
N GLY A 88 1.80 25.17 -5.25
CA GLY A 88 3.12 25.08 -4.61
C GLY A 88 3.35 23.80 -3.80
N ASN A 89 2.60 22.72 -4.07
CA ASN A 89 2.65 21.48 -3.32
C ASN A 89 2.20 21.60 -1.85
N SER A 90 1.33 22.56 -1.55
CA SER A 90 0.79 22.79 -0.20
C SER A 90 -0.17 21.67 0.23
N VAL A 91 -0.22 21.37 1.53
CA VAL A 91 -1.23 20.48 2.10
C VAL A 91 -2.56 21.21 2.19
N LEU A 92 -3.63 20.60 1.67
CA LEU A 92 -4.99 21.16 1.73
C LEU A 92 -5.60 20.93 3.11
N GLY A 93 -5.73 21.99 3.88
CA GLY A 93 -6.34 21.98 5.21
C GLY A 93 -7.87 21.95 5.18
N ALA A 94 -8.48 22.00 6.37
CA ALA A 94 -9.93 21.88 6.51
C ALA A 94 -10.72 23.03 5.84
N ALA A 95 -10.12 24.21 5.67
CA ALA A 95 -10.75 25.33 4.98
C ALA A 95 -10.75 25.19 3.45
N ASP A 96 -9.82 24.41 2.89
CA ASP A 96 -9.55 24.35 1.45
C ASP A 96 -9.98 23.02 0.82
N VAL A 97 -10.19 21.96 1.63
CA VAL A 97 -10.59 20.66 1.13
C VAL A 97 -12.02 20.69 0.59
N THR A 98 -12.19 20.19 -0.63
CA THR A 98 -13.50 20.04 -1.27
C THR A 98 -13.92 18.56 -1.36
N ALA A 99 -15.21 18.32 -1.64
CA ALA A 99 -15.68 16.95 -1.90
C ALA A 99 -14.99 16.30 -3.10
N ASP A 100 -14.54 17.06 -4.09
CA ASP A 100 -13.84 16.53 -5.26
C ASP A 100 -12.42 16.10 -4.89
N VAL A 101 -11.70 16.85 -4.07
CA VAL A 101 -10.41 16.44 -3.49
C VAL A 101 -10.55 15.16 -2.67
N MET A 102 -11.62 15.05 -1.87
CA MET A 102 -11.93 13.82 -1.14
C MET A 102 -12.16 12.65 -2.08
N ARG A 103 -12.99 12.80 -3.13
CA ARG A 103 -13.27 11.74 -4.11
C ARG A 103 -12.01 11.26 -4.82
N GLU A 104 -11.18 12.18 -5.31
CA GLU A 104 -9.92 11.85 -5.99
C GLU A 104 -9.00 11.02 -5.09
N THR A 105 -8.81 11.47 -3.84
CA THR A 105 -7.97 10.80 -2.87
C THR A 105 -8.52 9.40 -2.53
N PHE A 106 -9.83 9.30 -2.28
CA PHE A 106 -10.49 8.04 -1.96
C PHE A 106 -10.53 7.07 -3.14
N GLU A 107 -10.69 7.57 -4.38
CA GLU A 107 -10.71 6.71 -5.57
C GLU A 107 -9.44 5.87 -5.67
N THR A 108 -8.27 6.49 -5.45
CA THR A 108 -7.01 5.74 -5.47
C THR A 108 -6.76 4.98 -4.17
N ASN A 109 -6.83 5.66 -3.02
CA ASN A 109 -6.33 5.11 -1.76
C ASN A 109 -7.26 4.08 -1.13
N VAL A 110 -8.58 4.21 -1.38
CA VAL A 110 -9.61 3.38 -0.75
C VAL A 110 -10.27 2.45 -1.78
N PHE A 111 -10.94 3.02 -2.77
CA PHE A 111 -11.68 2.21 -3.75
C PHE A 111 -10.73 1.39 -4.61
N GLY A 112 -9.58 1.95 -4.99
CA GLY A 112 -8.52 1.23 -5.72
C GLY A 112 -7.99 0.03 -4.93
N MET A 113 -7.70 0.22 -3.64
CA MET A 113 -7.27 -0.88 -2.75
C MET A 113 -8.34 -1.97 -2.65
N VAL A 114 -9.61 -1.60 -2.44
CA VAL A 114 -10.73 -2.56 -2.37
C VAL A 114 -10.91 -3.30 -3.70
N ARG A 115 -10.86 -2.58 -4.82
CA ARG A 115 -10.97 -3.14 -6.17
C ARG A 115 -9.91 -4.21 -6.45
N VAL A 116 -8.65 -3.89 -6.15
CA VAL A 116 -7.53 -4.83 -6.33
C VAL A 116 -7.67 -6.02 -5.39
N THR A 117 -7.90 -5.76 -4.10
CA THR A 117 -8.02 -6.85 -3.11
C THR A 117 -9.17 -7.79 -3.47
N HIS A 118 -10.34 -7.25 -3.84
CA HIS A 118 -11.49 -8.07 -4.26
C HIS A 118 -11.18 -8.92 -5.49
N ALA A 119 -10.54 -8.35 -6.50
CA ALA A 119 -10.23 -9.06 -7.73
C ALA A 119 -9.19 -10.18 -7.54
N PHE A 120 -8.21 -9.98 -6.66
CA PHE A 120 -7.17 -10.97 -6.34
C PHE A 120 -7.57 -11.95 -5.23
N LEU A 121 -8.71 -11.73 -4.57
CA LEU A 121 -9.16 -12.56 -3.44
C LEU A 121 -9.24 -14.06 -3.77
N PRO A 122 -9.78 -14.50 -4.94
CA PRO A 122 -9.80 -15.92 -5.28
C PRO A 122 -8.41 -16.56 -5.34
N LEU A 123 -7.41 -15.83 -5.87
CA LEU A 123 -6.03 -16.31 -5.94
C LEU A 123 -5.39 -16.37 -4.55
N LEU A 124 -5.64 -15.37 -3.70
CA LEU A 124 -5.19 -15.38 -2.30
C LEU A 124 -5.81 -16.53 -1.52
N GLN A 125 -7.10 -16.82 -1.71
CA GLN A 125 -7.78 -17.95 -1.05
C GLN A 125 -7.24 -19.32 -1.49
N ALA A 126 -6.65 -19.42 -2.67
CA ALA A 126 -6.01 -20.64 -3.16
C ALA A 126 -4.57 -20.82 -2.62
N SER A 127 -3.98 -19.77 -2.03
CA SER A 127 -2.64 -19.85 -1.41
C SER A 127 -2.67 -20.59 -0.09
N ALA A 128 -1.59 -21.33 0.20
CA ALA A 128 -1.39 -22.00 1.49
C ALA A 128 -1.02 -21.00 2.62
N ALA A 129 -0.48 -19.83 2.29
CA ALA A 129 -0.04 -18.83 3.25
C ALA A 129 -0.29 -17.40 2.73
N PRO A 130 -1.56 -17.00 2.54
CA PRO A 130 -1.89 -15.72 1.93
C PRO A 130 -1.62 -14.54 2.86
N VAL A 131 -0.96 -13.51 2.31
CA VAL A 131 -0.63 -12.27 3.03
C VAL A 131 -1.15 -11.07 2.25
N VAL A 132 -1.76 -10.12 2.96
CA VAL A 132 -2.13 -8.80 2.43
C VAL A 132 -1.51 -7.71 3.30
N VAL A 133 -0.73 -6.83 2.69
CA VAL A 133 -0.13 -5.66 3.35
C VAL A 133 -0.75 -4.40 2.76
N ASN A 134 -1.47 -3.66 3.58
CA ASN A 134 -2.06 -2.38 3.20
C ASN A 134 -1.16 -1.24 3.69
N VAL A 135 -0.54 -0.52 2.77
CA VAL A 135 0.32 0.63 3.13
C VAL A 135 -0.57 1.80 3.56
N SER A 136 -0.58 2.02 4.87
CA SER A 136 -1.30 3.08 5.56
C SER A 136 -0.38 4.27 5.88
N SER A 137 -0.58 4.92 7.01
CA SER A 137 0.18 6.08 7.49
C SER A 137 -0.05 6.26 8.99
N GLY A 138 0.90 6.81 9.72
CA GLY A 138 0.70 7.24 11.11
C GLY A 138 -0.39 8.28 11.27
N LEU A 139 -0.69 9.03 10.21
CA LEU A 139 -1.83 9.95 10.13
C LEU A 139 -3.20 9.23 10.09
N ALA A 140 -3.22 7.92 9.93
CA ALA A 140 -4.43 7.10 9.99
C ALA A 140 -4.87 6.76 11.43
N SER A 141 -3.98 6.93 12.41
CA SER A 141 -4.26 6.67 13.81
C SER A 141 -5.07 7.81 14.42
N LEU A 142 -6.33 7.57 14.74
CA LEU A 142 -7.17 8.54 15.44
C LEU A 142 -6.58 8.90 16.81
N ALA A 143 -5.98 7.92 17.50
CA ALA A 143 -5.31 8.15 18.77
C ALA A 143 -4.14 9.14 18.63
N ARG A 144 -3.31 9.01 17.56
CA ARG A 144 -2.16 9.89 17.35
C ARG A 144 -2.54 11.27 16.85
N VAL A 145 -3.47 11.38 15.89
CA VAL A 145 -3.85 12.69 15.32
C VAL A 145 -4.69 13.54 16.29
N SER A 146 -5.29 12.94 17.32
CA SER A 146 -6.01 13.68 18.38
C SER A 146 -5.17 14.03 19.60
N ASP A 147 -3.95 13.50 19.71
CA ASP A 147 -3.04 13.78 20.83
C ASP A 147 -2.06 14.90 20.49
N ALA A 148 -2.22 16.06 21.13
CA ALA A 148 -1.37 17.24 20.94
C ALA A 148 0.12 17.00 21.27
N GLY A 149 0.46 15.91 21.94
CA GLY A 149 1.83 15.50 22.22
C GLY A 149 2.53 14.79 21.06
N THR A 150 1.82 14.49 19.96
CA THR A 150 2.39 13.79 18.80
C THR A 150 2.62 14.72 17.61
N PRO A 151 3.63 14.43 16.76
CA PRO A 151 3.81 15.18 15.50
C PRO A 151 2.62 15.07 14.54
N ALA A 152 1.84 13.98 14.59
CA ALA A 152 0.68 13.75 13.74
C ALA A 152 -0.45 14.78 13.98
N TYR A 153 -0.57 15.30 15.21
CA TYR A 153 -1.54 16.34 15.57
C TYR A 153 -1.37 17.63 14.77
N ALA A 154 -0.13 18.00 14.48
CA ALA A 154 0.18 19.24 13.75
C ALA A 154 -0.11 19.15 12.23
N TYR A 155 -0.43 17.96 11.70
CA TYR A 155 -0.70 17.81 10.29
C TYR A 155 -2.09 18.35 9.90
N PRO A 156 -2.19 19.36 9.00
CA PRO A 156 -3.46 20.05 8.74
C PRO A 156 -4.37 19.36 7.72
N GLY A 157 -3.86 18.35 6.99
CA GLY A 157 -4.58 17.73 5.88
C GLY A 157 -5.80 16.92 6.32
N VAL A 158 -6.82 16.86 5.46
CA VAL A 158 -8.09 16.16 5.75
C VAL A 158 -8.24 14.90 4.88
N ALA A 159 -8.11 15.02 3.56
CA ALA A 159 -8.44 13.95 2.63
C ALA A 159 -7.52 12.72 2.79
N TYR A 160 -6.21 12.95 2.89
CA TYR A 160 -5.24 11.87 3.00
C TYR A 160 -5.38 11.10 4.34
N PRO A 161 -5.35 11.73 5.52
CA PRO A 161 -5.58 11.02 6.78
C PRO A 161 -6.90 10.26 6.81
N ALA A 162 -8.01 10.88 6.37
CA ALA A 162 -9.31 10.22 6.31
C ALA A 162 -9.28 8.95 5.42
N SER A 163 -8.62 9.02 4.26
CA SER A 163 -8.47 7.86 3.39
C SER A 163 -7.67 6.74 4.05
N LYS A 164 -6.59 7.08 4.77
CA LYS A 164 -5.73 6.09 5.45
C LYS A 164 -6.38 5.51 6.70
N THR A 165 -7.18 6.27 7.44
CA THR A 165 -8.03 5.73 8.52
C THR A 165 -9.06 4.73 7.96
N THR A 166 -9.61 5.03 6.77
CA THR A 166 -10.52 4.10 6.08
C THR A 166 -9.78 2.82 5.65
N VAL A 167 -8.54 2.90 5.17
CA VAL A 167 -7.68 1.73 4.89
C VAL A 167 -7.49 0.87 6.15
N ASN A 168 -7.24 1.50 7.31
CA ASN A 168 -7.12 0.80 8.59
C ASN A 168 -8.42 0.05 8.95
N MET A 169 -9.57 0.72 8.86
CA MET A 169 -10.87 0.07 9.12
C MET A 169 -11.12 -1.11 8.17
N ILE A 170 -10.87 -0.94 6.89
CA ILE A 170 -11.05 -2.00 5.90
C ILE A 170 -10.10 -3.17 6.21
N THR A 171 -8.85 -2.92 6.59
CA THR A 171 -7.89 -3.95 7.01
C THR A 171 -8.45 -4.82 8.13
N VAL A 172 -9.00 -4.21 9.18
CA VAL A 172 -9.64 -4.94 10.31
C VAL A 172 -10.82 -5.80 9.83
N GLN A 173 -11.69 -5.25 8.97
CA GLN A 173 -12.88 -5.99 8.51
C GLN A 173 -12.51 -7.16 7.59
N TYR A 174 -11.51 -6.99 6.70
CA TYR A 174 -11.01 -8.10 5.89
C TYR A 174 -10.31 -9.16 6.72
N ALA A 175 -9.49 -8.79 7.71
CA ALA A 175 -8.85 -9.74 8.62
C ALA A 175 -9.88 -10.58 9.40
N LYS A 176 -10.97 -9.98 9.84
CA LYS A 176 -12.09 -10.68 10.49
C LYS A 176 -12.84 -11.63 9.54
N ALA A 177 -13.03 -11.19 8.29
CA ALA A 177 -13.74 -11.99 7.28
C ALA A 177 -12.89 -13.17 6.77
N PHE A 178 -11.57 -13.05 6.77
CA PHE A 178 -10.63 -14.04 6.24
C PHE A 178 -9.58 -14.43 7.28
N PRO A 179 -9.96 -15.16 8.35
CA PRO A 179 -9.07 -15.47 9.50
C PRO A 179 -7.85 -16.33 9.11
N ASN A 180 -7.92 -17.02 7.98
CA ASN A 180 -6.80 -17.82 7.44
C ASN A 180 -5.78 -16.99 6.65
N MET A 181 -6.04 -15.69 6.45
CA MET A 181 -5.11 -14.77 5.79
C MET A 181 -4.42 -13.87 6.82
N ARG A 182 -3.21 -13.46 6.53
CA ARG A 182 -2.47 -12.44 7.31
C ARG A 182 -2.69 -11.09 6.64
N ILE A 183 -3.62 -10.29 7.15
CA ILE A 183 -4.03 -9.00 6.58
C ILE A 183 -3.75 -7.90 7.58
N ASN A 184 -2.77 -7.03 7.26
CA ASN A 184 -2.31 -5.99 8.18
C ASN A 184 -2.12 -4.64 7.47
N ALA A 185 -2.26 -3.56 8.25
CA ALA A 185 -1.89 -2.22 7.84
C ALA A 185 -0.47 -1.89 8.33
N VAL A 186 0.27 -1.12 7.56
CA VAL A 186 1.63 -0.69 7.92
C VAL A 186 1.82 0.83 7.75
N GLU A 187 2.59 1.41 8.65
CA GLU A 187 3.08 2.77 8.58
C GLU A 187 4.57 2.78 8.17
N PRO A 188 4.93 3.28 6.98
CA PRO A 188 6.32 3.37 6.54
C PRO A 188 7.13 4.49 7.21
N GLY A 189 6.50 5.37 8.00
CA GLY A 189 7.10 6.60 8.49
C GLY A 189 7.14 7.73 7.44
N PHE A 190 7.60 8.91 7.85
CA PHE A 190 7.68 10.08 6.97
C PHE A 190 8.87 9.96 6.02
N THR A 191 8.64 9.25 4.92
CA THR A 191 9.66 8.80 3.96
C THR A 191 9.77 9.77 2.78
N LYS A 192 11.00 10.07 2.34
CA LYS A 192 11.30 10.89 1.14
C LYS A 192 10.78 10.23 -0.13
N THR A 193 9.66 10.69 -0.63
CA THR A 193 9.04 10.21 -1.88
C THR A 193 8.38 11.37 -2.63
N ASP A 194 8.03 11.14 -3.90
CA ASP A 194 7.29 12.13 -4.68
C ASP A 194 5.91 12.46 -4.09
N LEU A 195 5.33 11.56 -3.28
CA LEU A 195 4.04 11.76 -2.62
C LEU A 195 4.03 13.05 -1.78
N ASN A 196 5.12 13.33 -1.09
CA ASN A 196 5.28 14.48 -0.22
C ASN A 196 6.30 15.51 -0.74
N GLY A 197 6.61 15.50 -2.05
CA GLY A 197 7.62 16.39 -2.63
C GLY A 197 9.02 16.18 -2.07
N ASN A 198 9.36 14.95 -1.66
CA ASN A 198 10.65 14.56 -1.09
C ASN A 198 11.02 15.28 0.24
N THR A 199 10.02 15.75 0.99
CA THR A 199 10.22 16.44 2.28
C THR A 199 10.36 15.48 3.48
N GLY A 200 10.20 14.17 3.26
CA GLY A 200 10.35 13.16 4.31
C GLY A 200 11.72 13.20 5.02
N ILE A 201 11.77 12.71 6.26
CA ILE A 201 12.98 12.71 7.09
C ILE A 201 13.78 11.41 6.99
N GLN A 202 13.17 10.33 6.53
CA GLN A 202 13.81 9.02 6.35
C GLN A 202 13.93 8.62 4.89
N THR A 203 14.80 7.66 4.62
CA THR A 203 15.03 7.14 3.26
C THR A 203 13.97 6.13 2.85
N VAL A 204 13.86 5.83 1.55
CA VAL A 204 12.93 4.80 1.05
C VAL A 204 13.31 3.40 1.56
N GLU A 205 14.61 3.16 1.80
CA GLU A 205 15.11 1.91 2.36
C GLU A 205 14.59 1.70 3.79
N GLN A 206 14.62 2.75 4.61
CA GLN A 206 14.07 2.72 5.97
C GLN A 206 12.55 2.51 5.96
N GLY A 207 11.84 3.26 5.12
CA GLY A 207 10.39 3.15 5.03
C GLY A 207 9.89 1.81 4.47
N ALA A 208 10.65 1.17 3.57
CA ALA A 208 10.28 -0.13 3.02
C ALA A 208 10.45 -1.28 4.03
N GLU A 209 11.19 -1.10 5.12
CA GLU A 209 11.51 -2.18 6.07
C GLU A 209 10.26 -2.84 6.63
N ILE A 210 9.33 -2.07 7.15
CA ILE A 210 8.08 -2.62 7.73
C ILE A 210 7.22 -3.31 6.66
N ILE A 211 7.19 -2.79 5.43
CA ILE A 211 6.41 -3.39 4.34
C ILE A 211 6.99 -4.78 4.01
N VAL A 212 8.31 -4.87 3.85
CA VAL A 212 9.02 -6.12 3.57
C VAL A 212 8.85 -7.12 4.70
N ARG A 213 9.01 -6.69 5.96
CA ARG A 213 8.82 -7.53 7.15
C ARG A 213 7.42 -8.13 7.18
N MET A 214 6.39 -7.32 6.95
CA MET A 214 5.00 -7.78 7.00
C MET A 214 4.58 -8.59 5.76
N ALA A 215 5.27 -8.44 4.63
CA ALA A 215 5.07 -9.27 3.44
C ALA A 215 5.64 -10.70 3.60
N GLN A 216 6.51 -10.94 4.56
CA GLN A 216 7.21 -12.20 4.80
C GLN A 216 6.78 -12.90 6.11
N ILE A 217 5.70 -12.46 6.75
CA ILE A 217 5.19 -13.12 7.96
C ILE A 217 4.64 -14.51 7.61
N GLY A 218 4.90 -15.43 8.52
CA GLY A 218 4.39 -16.81 8.40
C GLY A 218 2.91 -16.93 8.77
N PRO A 219 2.32 -18.13 8.63
CA PRO A 219 0.91 -18.38 8.91
C PRO A 219 0.51 -18.13 10.36
N ASP A 220 1.46 -18.19 11.29
CA ASP A 220 1.24 -17.88 12.72
C ASP A 220 1.46 -16.38 13.05
N GLY A 221 1.76 -15.57 12.06
CA GLY A 221 1.96 -14.14 12.21
C GLY A 221 0.68 -13.36 12.54
N PRO A 222 0.81 -12.06 12.88
CA PRO A 222 -0.35 -11.23 13.22
C PRO A 222 -1.30 -11.03 12.04
N THR A 223 -2.58 -10.79 12.36
CA THR A 223 -3.60 -10.36 11.40
C THR A 223 -4.52 -9.33 12.05
N GLY A 224 -5.02 -8.38 11.27
CA GLY A 224 -5.91 -7.32 11.75
C GLY A 224 -5.19 -6.26 12.59
N GLY A 225 -3.86 -6.14 12.49
CA GLY A 225 -3.06 -5.18 13.23
C GLY A 225 -2.58 -4.00 12.38
N PHE A 226 -2.09 -2.97 13.07
CA PHE A 226 -1.45 -1.80 12.48
C PHE A 226 -0.02 -1.66 13.05
N PHE A 227 0.97 -1.59 12.17
CA PHE A 227 2.39 -1.73 12.55
C PHE A 227 3.27 -0.68 11.90
N ASP A 228 4.30 -0.26 12.61
CA ASP A 228 5.47 0.46 12.09
C ASP A 228 6.76 -0.35 12.29
N ALA A 229 7.90 0.28 12.06
CA ALA A 229 9.22 -0.34 12.27
C ALA A 229 9.45 -0.76 13.73
N GLU A 230 8.85 -0.05 14.69
CA GLU A 230 9.04 -0.23 16.12
C GLU A 230 8.06 -1.23 16.74
N GLY A 231 6.91 -1.48 16.10
CA GLY A 231 5.93 -2.46 16.59
C GLY A 231 4.48 -2.15 16.25
N THR A 232 3.58 -2.40 17.20
CA THR A 232 2.14 -2.18 17.02
C THR A 232 1.78 -0.73 17.30
N LEU A 233 1.01 -0.14 16.41
CA LEU A 233 0.47 1.21 16.55
C LEU A 233 -0.99 1.17 17.06
N PRO A 234 -1.42 2.20 17.82
CA PRO A 234 -2.83 2.41 18.12
C PRO A 234 -3.60 2.84 16.86
N TRP A 235 -4.89 2.47 16.81
CA TRP A 235 -5.80 2.86 15.73
C TRP A 235 -6.17 4.35 15.75
#